data_b101d99233d459016d5ed8709e1078e8
#
_entry.id   b101d99233d459016d5ed8709e1078e8
#
_cell.length_a   1.000
_cell.length_b   1.000
_cell.length_c   1.000
_cell.angle_alpha   90.00
_cell.angle_beta   90.00
_cell.angle_gamma   90.00
#
_symmetry.space_group_name_H-M   'P 1'
#
loop_
_entity.id
_entity.type
_entity.pdbx_description
1 polymer ?
#
loop_
_entity_poly.entity_id
_entity_poly.type
_entity_poly.pdbx_seq_one_letter_code
_entity_poly.pdbx_strand_id
1 'polypeptide(L)'
;YCGVMQKHFPPTGSVPPELFFTRPTYNTWIELVYNQNQADVMKYAKGIVDNGFPTGVLMIDDNWQQDYGVWEFRAEQFPHPKAMVDSLHDMGFKVMLWVCPFVSPDSKKGRDLAKKGYFLKRKGTDEPAVVVWWNGYSHVYDLSNPEARAYLKHEFADLQQRYGIDGFKFDAGDQCYYSEDEVDVYDGKSYDVAQTQLWAQLGSEFSYNEMRACWLE
;
A
#
# COMPACT_ATOMS: atom_id res chain seq x y z
N TYR A 1 22.11 -24.16 0.02
CA TYR A 1 21.11 -23.12 -0.31
C TYR A 1 21.59 -21.74 0.09
N CYS A 2 21.88 -21.49 1.37
CA CYS A 2 22.30 -20.15 1.87
C CYS A 2 23.50 -19.54 1.12
N GLY A 3 24.53 -20.34 0.78
CA GLY A 3 25.68 -19.85 0.04
C GLY A 3 25.36 -19.42 -1.41
N VAL A 4 24.39 -20.10 -2.05
CA VAL A 4 23.90 -19.69 -3.38
C VAL A 4 23.13 -18.38 -3.29
N MET A 5 22.21 -18.27 -2.32
CA MET A 5 21.45 -17.04 -2.09
C MET A 5 22.37 -15.87 -1.78
N GLN A 6 23.33 -16.04 -0.89
CA GLN A 6 24.27 -14.99 -0.52
C GLN A 6 25.15 -14.53 -1.70
N LYS A 7 25.47 -15.44 -2.62
CA LYS A 7 26.27 -15.13 -3.83
C LYS A 7 25.47 -14.37 -4.87
N HIS A 8 24.22 -14.74 -5.11
CA HIS A 8 23.39 -14.20 -6.19
C HIS A 8 22.44 -13.09 -5.74
N PHE A 9 22.06 -13.10 -4.46
CA PHE A 9 21.17 -12.13 -3.82
C PHE A 9 21.79 -11.66 -2.49
N PRO A 10 22.92 -10.94 -2.54
CA PRO A 10 23.60 -10.50 -1.33
C PRO A 10 22.68 -9.57 -0.52
N PRO A 11 22.69 -9.66 0.82
CA PRO A 11 21.95 -8.74 1.67
C PRO A 11 22.33 -7.29 1.36
N THR A 12 21.34 -6.41 1.29
CA THR A 12 21.57 -4.97 1.02
C THR A 12 22.20 -4.22 2.20
N GLY A 13 22.36 -4.88 3.36
CA GLY A 13 22.80 -4.27 4.63
C GLY A 13 21.66 -3.58 5.37
N SER A 14 20.47 -3.46 4.77
CA SER A 14 19.26 -2.99 5.43
C SER A 14 18.50 -4.17 6.04
N VAL A 15 18.16 -4.06 7.32
CA VAL A 15 17.39 -5.09 8.04
C VAL A 15 16.04 -4.48 8.42
N PRO A 16 14.91 -5.16 8.15
CA PRO A 16 13.61 -4.71 8.63
C PRO A 16 13.60 -4.56 10.16
N PRO A 17 12.67 -3.77 10.73
CA PRO A 17 12.56 -3.62 12.18
C PRO A 17 12.48 -4.97 12.90
N GLU A 18 13.21 -5.10 14.02
CA GLU A 18 13.27 -6.34 14.83
C GLU A 18 11.87 -6.86 15.19
N LEU A 19 10.89 -5.97 15.31
CA LEU A 19 9.53 -6.29 15.66
C LEU A 19 8.90 -7.34 14.69
N PHE A 20 9.22 -7.27 13.41
CA PHE A 20 8.71 -8.25 12.41
C PHE A 20 9.23 -9.67 12.62
N PHE A 21 10.32 -9.84 13.35
CA PHE A 21 10.91 -11.16 13.62
C PHE A 21 10.58 -11.68 15.02
N THR A 22 10.20 -10.80 15.93
CA THR A 22 10.02 -11.15 17.35
C THR A 22 8.58 -11.05 17.83
N ARG A 23 7.69 -10.47 17.05
CA ARG A 23 6.28 -10.24 17.40
C ARG A 23 5.36 -10.59 16.23
N PRO A 24 4.10 -10.92 16.50
CA PRO A 24 3.12 -11.18 15.44
C PRO A 24 2.79 -9.94 14.63
N THR A 25 2.47 -10.16 13.35
CA THR A 25 1.72 -9.20 12.52
C THR A 25 0.27 -9.66 12.45
N TYR A 26 -0.62 -8.88 13.01
CA TYR A 26 -2.07 -9.08 12.97
C TYR A 26 -2.64 -8.32 11.79
N ASN A 27 -3.55 -8.92 11.06
CA ASN A 27 -4.18 -8.29 9.91
C ASN A 27 -5.70 -8.36 10.06
N THR A 28 -6.36 -7.22 9.94
CA THR A 28 -7.82 -7.12 10.12
C THR A 28 -8.61 -7.73 8.98
N TRP A 29 -7.99 -8.05 7.85
CA TRP A 29 -8.67 -8.65 6.69
C TRP A 29 -9.38 -9.96 7.04
N ILE A 30 -8.75 -10.81 7.83
CA ILE A 30 -9.31 -12.12 8.19
C ILE A 30 -10.63 -11.99 8.96
N GLU A 31 -10.77 -10.98 9.80
CA GLU A 31 -11.95 -10.76 10.64
C GLU A 31 -12.99 -9.82 10.00
N LEU A 32 -12.53 -8.73 9.39
CA LEU A 32 -13.41 -7.65 8.96
C LEU A 32 -13.66 -7.62 7.45
N VAL A 33 -12.78 -8.20 6.65
CA VAL A 33 -12.82 -8.18 5.18
C VAL A 33 -13.03 -6.74 4.69
N TYR A 34 -14.13 -6.44 3.99
CA TYR A 34 -14.46 -5.09 3.50
C TYR A 34 -15.16 -4.19 4.55
N ASN A 35 -15.47 -4.70 5.74
CA ASN A 35 -16.18 -3.96 6.78
C ASN A 35 -15.23 -3.27 7.76
N GLN A 36 -14.14 -2.72 7.27
CA GLN A 36 -13.17 -2.01 8.09
C GLN A 36 -13.82 -0.80 8.77
N ASN A 37 -13.78 -0.74 10.09
CA ASN A 37 -14.28 0.37 10.87
C ASN A 37 -13.56 0.49 12.21
N GLN A 38 -13.56 1.70 12.76
CA GLN A 38 -12.83 2.01 14.00
C GLN A 38 -13.25 1.14 15.19
N ALA A 39 -14.55 0.89 15.35
CA ALA A 39 -15.06 0.14 16.51
C ALA A 39 -14.58 -1.32 16.50
N ASP A 40 -14.66 -1.99 15.35
CA ASP A 40 -14.26 -3.38 15.22
C ASP A 40 -12.73 -3.54 15.19
N VAL A 41 -11.97 -2.59 14.61
CA VAL A 41 -10.51 -2.55 14.72
C VAL A 41 -10.10 -2.47 16.20
N MET A 42 -10.69 -1.57 16.97
CA MET A 42 -10.39 -1.43 18.40
C MET A 42 -10.80 -2.67 19.20
N LYS A 43 -11.95 -3.28 18.87
CA LYS A 43 -12.41 -4.53 19.47
C LYS A 43 -11.44 -5.67 19.19
N TYR A 44 -10.96 -5.79 17.95
CA TYR A 44 -9.98 -6.79 17.55
C TYR A 44 -8.67 -6.62 18.31
N ALA A 45 -8.10 -5.41 18.36
CA ALA A 45 -6.88 -5.11 19.11
C ALA A 45 -7.02 -5.40 20.59
N LYS A 46 -8.14 -4.97 21.18
CA LYS A 46 -8.45 -5.24 22.60
C LYS A 46 -8.58 -6.75 22.87
N GLY A 47 -9.20 -7.50 21.97
CA GLY A 47 -9.29 -8.96 22.09
C GLY A 47 -7.93 -9.65 22.11
N ILE A 48 -6.95 -9.18 21.34
CA ILE A 48 -5.57 -9.68 21.36
C ILE A 48 -4.97 -9.47 22.76
N VAL A 49 -5.06 -8.25 23.29
CA VAL A 49 -4.48 -7.90 24.60
C VAL A 49 -5.18 -8.63 25.74
N ASP A 50 -6.50 -8.62 25.77
CA ASP A 50 -7.32 -9.23 26.84
C ASP A 50 -7.14 -10.76 26.94
N ASN A 51 -6.79 -11.42 25.82
CA ASN A 51 -6.47 -12.85 25.79
C ASN A 51 -4.99 -13.17 26.00
N GLY A 52 -4.17 -12.17 26.32
CA GLY A 52 -2.74 -12.35 26.66
C GLY A 52 -1.84 -12.64 25.45
N PHE A 53 -2.29 -12.38 24.23
CA PHE A 53 -1.42 -12.47 23.06
C PHE A 53 -0.45 -11.27 23.01
N PRO A 54 0.80 -11.50 22.54
CA PRO A 54 1.78 -10.42 22.47
C PRO A 54 1.36 -9.37 21.43
N THR A 55 1.53 -8.11 21.76
CA THR A 55 1.37 -7.01 20.79
C THR A 55 2.53 -7.00 19.80
N GLY A 56 2.28 -6.45 18.62
CA GLY A 56 3.26 -6.38 17.53
C GLY A 56 2.80 -5.37 16.49
N VAL A 57 2.67 -5.79 15.22
CA VAL A 57 2.10 -4.95 14.18
C VAL A 57 0.61 -5.24 14.07
N LEU A 58 -0.22 -4.19 14.00
CA LEU A 58 -1.63 -4.26 13.60
C LEU A 58 -1.79 -3.62 12.22
N MET A 59 -2.14 -4.43 11.24
CA MET A 59 -2.43 -4.02 9.87
C MET A 59 -3.93 -3.77 9.72
N ILE A 60 -4.31 -2.54 9.40
CA ILE A 60 -5.67 -2.20 8.95
C ILE A 60 -5.68 -2.39 7.43
N ASP A 61 -6.39 -3.43 6.98
CA ASP A 61 -6.36 -3.87 5.59
C ASP A 61 -7.32 -3.07 4.70
N ASP A 62 -7.48 -3.47 3.43
CA ASP A 62 -8.25 -2.77 2.39
C ASP A 62 -9.63 -2.29 2.86
N ASN A 63 -10.06 -1.19 2.27
CA ASN A 63 -11.34 -0.53 2.51
C ASN A 63 -11.43 0.36 3.77
N TRP A 64 -10.28 0.75 4.34
CA TRP A 64 -10.23 1.81 5.36
C TRP A 64 -10.31 3.21 4.74
N GLN A 65 -9.81 3.35 3.51
CA GLN A 65 -9.67 4.59 2.77
C GLN A 65 -11.01 5.05 2.16
N GLN A 66 -11.11 6.37 1.91
CA GLN A 66 -12.29 6.99 1.31
C GLN A 66 -12.61 6.42 -0.07
N ASP A 67 -11.57 6.21 -0.88
CA ASP A 67 -11.65 5.61 -2.21
C ASP A 67 -10.25 5.16 -2.63
N TYR A 68 -10.12 4.34 -3.68
CA TYR A 68 -8.81 3.96 -4.20
C TYR A 68 -8.09 5.18 -4.76
N GLY A 69 -6.89 5.44 -4.22
CA GLY A 69 -6.10 6.64 -4.50
C GLY A 69 -6.49 7.87 -3.66
N VAL A 70 -7.55 7.81 -2.87
CA VAL A 70 -7.92 8.85 -1.91
C VAL A 70 -7.57 8.38 -0.51
N TRP A 71 -6.32 8.64 -0.11
CA TRP A 71 -5.71 8.14 1.12
C TRP A 71 -6.13 8.97 2.33
N GLU A 72 -7.40 8.88 2.67
CA GLU A 72 -8.02 9.45 3.86
C GLU A 72 -8.92 8.40 4.51
N PHE A 73 -8.96 8.37 5.83
CA PHE A 73 -9.88 7.49 6.52
C PHE A 73 -11.32 7.87 6.16
N ARG A 74 -12.12 6.86 5.87
CA ARG A 74 -13.55 7.02 5.60
C ARG A 74 -14.25 7.52 6.88
N ALA A 75 -14.67 8.78 6.88
CA ALA A 75 -15.11 9.48 8.10
C ALA A 75 -16.29 8.80 8.80
N GLU A 76 -17.18 8.15 8.05
CA GLU A 76 -18.33 7.42 8.62
C GLU A 76 -17.92 6.18 9.42
N GLN A 77 -16.89 5.46 8.95
CA GLN A 77 -16.38 4.26 9.59
C GLN A 77 -15.27 4.56 10.60
N PHE A 78 -14.51 5.62 10.39
CA PHE A 78 -13.39 6.02 11.25
C PHE A 78 -13.56 7.47 11.71
N PRO A 79 -14.46 7.76 12.66
CA PRO A 79 -14.77 9.13 13.08
C PRO A 79 -13.60 9.83 13.79
N HIS A 80 -12.68 9.09 14.40
CA HIS A 80 -11.55 9.62 15.16
C HIS A 80 -10.25 8.84 14.88
N PRO A 81 -9.75 8.82 13.62
CA PRO A 81 -8.67 7.92 13.22
C PRO A 81 -7.36 8.19 13.98
N LYS A 82 -7.00 9.44 14.23
CA LYS A 82 -5.80 9.78 15.01
C LYS A 82 -5.88 9.24 16.44
N ALA A 83 -7.01 9.43 17.12
CA ALA A 83 -7.20 8.93 18.48
C ALA A 83 -7.22 7.39 18.52
N MET A 84 -7.76 6.75 17.48
CA MET A 84 -7.68 5.29 17.32
C MET A 84 -6.22 4.82 17.24
N VAL A 85 -5.41 5.43 16.38
CA VAL A 85 -4.00 5.07 16.22
C VAL A 85 -3.23 5.30 17.52
N ASP A 86 -3.46 6.43 18.21
CA ASP A 86 -2.83 6.70 19.51
C ASP A 86 -3.20 5.62 20.54
N SER A 87 -4.46 5.22 20.60
CA SER A 87 -4.91 4.16 21.50
C SER A 87 -4.29 2.80 21.16
N LEU A 88 -4.10 2.48 19.89
CA LEU A 88 -3.39 1.27 19.45
C LEU A 88 -1.91 1.31 19.84
N HIS A 89 -1.27 2.45 19.73
CA HIS A 89 0.10 2.66 20.22
C HIS A 89 0.19 2.49 21.74
N ASP A 90 -0.77 3.03 22.49
CA ASP A 90 -0.84 2.87 23.97
C ASP A 90 -1.00 1.41 24.37
N MET A 91 -1.68 0.59 23.56
CA MET A 91 -1.75 -0.87 23.73
C MET A 91 -0.46 -1.59 23.34
N GLY A 92 0.52 -0.91 22.75
CA GLY A 92 1.82 -1.47 22.33
C GLY A 92 1.88 -2.00 20.90
N PHE A 93 0.91 -1.67 20.04
CA PHE A 93 0.96 -2.01 18.63
C PHE A 93 1.72 -0.96 17.81
N LYS A 94 2.35 -1.40 16.73
CA LYS A 94 2.67 -0.58 15.56
C LYS A 94 1.53 -0.69 14.56
N VAL A 95 1.13 0.44 13.95
CA VAL A 95 -0.04 0.48 13.07
C VAL A 95 0.39 0.65 11.62
N MET A 96 -0.03 -0.28 10.77
CA MET A 96 0.20 -0.22 9.33
C MET A 96 -1.13 -0.15 8.58
N LEU A 97 -1.11 0.48 7.41
CA LEU A 97 -2.26 0.58 6.51
C LEU A 97 -1.99 -0.15 5.20
N TRP A 98 -3.01 -0.79 4.66
CA TRP A 98 -3.02 -1.31 3.31
C TRP A 98 -3.03 -0.17 2.28
N VAL A 99 -2.23 -0.28 1.23
CA VAL A 99 -2.18 0.66 0.11
C VAL A 99 -1.97 -0.06 -1.22
N CYS A 100 -2.37 0.57 -2.33
CA CYS A 100 -2.21 0.04 -3.68
C CYS A 100 -1.83 1.15 -4.67
N PRO A 101 -1.31 0.81 -5.87
CA PRO A 101 -0.99 1.81 -6.90
C PRO A 101 -2.19 2.17 -7.80
N PHE A 102 -3.41 1.79 -7.42
CA PHE A 102 -4.63 2.00 -8.20
C PHE A 102 -5.40 3.22 -7.74
N VAL A 103 -6.08 3.89 -8.68
CA VAL A 103 -6.90 5.07 -8.43
C VAL A 103 -8.23 4.95 -9.17
N SER A 104 -9.33 5.21 -8.46
CA SER A 104 -10.68 5.23 -9.04
C SER A 104 -10.79 6.31 -10.13
N PRO A 105 -11.15 5.94 -11.39
CA PRO A 105 -11.14 6.87 -12.53
C PRO A 105 -12.16 8.00 -12.41
N ASP A 106 -13.29 7.70 -11.78
CA ASP A 106 -14.42 8.62 -11.59
C ASP A 106 -14.30 9.49 -10.32
N SER A 107 -13.27 9.26 -9.50
CA SER A 107 -12.97 10.15 -8.38
C SER A 107 -12.48 11.52 -8.87
N LYS A 108 -12.73 12.58 -8.08
CA LYS A 108 -12.15 13.91 -8.37
C LYS A 108 -10.62 13.82 -8.47
N LYS A 109 -10.00 13.09 -7.55
CA LYS A 109 -8.55 12.91 -7.49
C LYS A 109 -8.03 12.18 -8.73
N GLY A 110 -8.70 11.10 -9.17
CA GLY A 110 -8.36 10.40 -10.41
C GLY A 110 -8.33 11.33 -11.62
N ARG A 111 -9.37 12.13 -11.80
CA ARG A 111 -9.43 13.12 -12.89
C ARG A 111 -8.33 14.20 -12.79
N ASP A 112 -8.00 14.66 -11.60
CA ASP A 112 -6.97 15.68 -11.41
C ASP A 112 -5.56 15.12 -11.65
N LEU A 113 -5.29 13.87 -11.24
CA LEU A 113 -4.02 13.17 -11.51
C LEU A 113 -3.87 12.77 -12.97
N ALA A 114 -4.96 12.40 -13.65
CA ALA A 114 -4.97 12.14 -15.09
C ALA A 114 -4.50 13.36 -15.89
N LYS A 115 -4.96 14.57 -15.53
CA LYS A 115 -4.51 15.84 -16.15
C LYS A 115 -3.01 16.12 -15.93
N LYS A 116 -2.43 15.59 -14.86
CA LYS A 116 -0.99 15.70 -14.57
C LYS A 116 -0.15 14.66 -15.32
N GLY A 117 -0.79 13.67 -15.96
CA GLY A 117 -0.09 12.58 -16.64
C GLY A 117 0.59 11.60 -15.68
N TYR A 118 0.00 11.34 -14.51
CA TYR A 118 0.58 10.48 -13.48
C TYR A 118 0.24 9.01 -13.61
N PHE A 119 -0.56 8.65 -14.61
CA PHE A 119 -1.00 7.28 -14.85
C PHE A 119 -0.36 6.68 -16.10
N LEU A 120 -0.30 5.35 -16.15
CA LEU A 120 -0.05 4.62 -17.39
C LEU A 120 -1.00 5.11 -18.46
N LYS A 121 -0.55 5.24 -19.70
CA LYS A 121 -1.36 5.66 -20.82
C LYS A 121 -1.85 4.45 -21.62
N ARG A 122 -3.03 4.53 -22.20
CA ARG A 122 -3.47 3.56 -23.19
C ARG A 122 -2.55 3.61 -24.42
N LYS A 123 -2.14 2.45 -24.89
CA LYS A 123 -1.18 2.31 -25.98
C LYS A 123 -1.47 3.21 -27.15
N GLY A 124 -0.46 3.98 -27.57
CA GLY A 124 -0.55 4.89 -28.73
C GLY A 124 -1.45 6.11 -28.54
N THR A 125 -1.81 6.45 -27.29
CA THR A 125 -2.67 7.61 -27.00
C THR A 125 -2.14 8.41 -25.81
N ASP A 126 -2.71 9.60 -25.57
CA ASP A 126 -2.46 10.39 -24.37
C ASP A 126 -3.50 10.14 -23.25
N GLU A 127 -4.45 9.25 -23.49
CA GLU A 127 -5.50 8.92 -22.52
C GLU A 127 -4.96 7.99 -21.42
N PRO A 128 -5.34 8.22 -20.16
CA PRO A 128 -4.98 7.29 -19.09
C PRO A 128 -5.53 5.89 -19.35
N ALA A 129 -4.72 4.87 -19.15
CA ALA A 129 -5.17 3.50 -19.21
C ALA A 129 -6.14 3.19 -18.08
N VAL A 130 -7.10 2.31 -18.35
CA VAL A 130 -8.01 1.75 -17.36
C VAL A 130 -7.79 0.24 -17.35
N VAL A 131 -7.44 -0.29 -16.21
CA VAL A 131 -7.18 -1.72 -16.01
C VAL A 131 -8.27 -2.35 -15.14
N VAL A 132 -8.42 -3.67 -15.27
CA VAL A 132 -9.33 -4.47 -14.44
C VAL A 132 -8.52 -5.21 -13.39
N TRP A 133 -8.93 -5.11 -12.14
CA TRP A 133 -8.35 -5.84 -11.03
C TRP A 133 -9.47 -6.37 -10.12
N TRP A 134 -9.18 -6.99 -8.98
CA TRP A 134 -10.21 -7.61 -8.14
C TRP A 134 -11.27 -6.65 -7.59
N ASN A 135 -10.96 -5.34 -7.49
CA ASN A 135 -11.92 -4.31 -7.07
C ASN A 135 -12.53 -3.51 -8.23
N GLY A 136 -12.47 -4.02 -9.48
CA GLY A 136 -13.11 -3.42 -10.65
C GLY A 136 -12.15 -2.64 -11.54
N TYR A 137 -12.54 -1.46 -11.98
CA TYR A 137 -11.80 -0.64 -12.96
C TYR A 137 -11.03 0.48 -12.28
N SER A 138 -9.74 0.63 -12.62
CA SER A 138 -8.90 1.70 -12.05
C SER A 138 -7.87 2.21 -13.04
N HIS A 139 -7.39 3.45 -12.83
CA HIS A 139 -6.11 3.89 -13.35
C HIS A 139 -4.98 3.32 -12.49
N VAL A 140 -3.78 3.19 -13.07
CA VAL A 140 -2.57 2.76 -12.37
C VAL A 140 -1.55 3.89 -12.41
N TYR A 141 -0.93 4.21 -11.27
CA TYR A 141 0.20 5.13 -11.27
C TYR A 141 1.31 4.62 -12.18
N ASP A 142 1.84 5.50 -13.02
CA ASP A 142 3.09 5.24 -13.74
C ASP A 142 4.27 5.59 -12.84
N LEU A 143 4.84 4.60 -12.20
CA LEU A 143 5.94 4.79 -11.25
C LEU A 143 7.29 5.03 -11.94
N SER A 144 7.37 4.90 -13.27
CA SER A 144 8.52 5.36 -14.06
C SER A 144 8.53 6.88 -14.20
N ASN A 145 7.38 7.55 -13.99
CA ASN A 145 7.28 8.99 -13.89
C ASN A 145 7.74 9.46 -12.49
N PRO A 146 8.86 10.19 -12.38
CA PRO A 146 9.41 10.59 -11.09
C PRO A 146 8.49 11.52 -10.31
N GLU A 147 7.67 12.34 -11.01
CA GLU A 147 6.70 13.23 -10.34
C GLU A 147 5.53 12.43 -9.75
N ALA A 148 5.02 11.44 -10.48
CA ALA A 148 3.96 10.55 -9.99
C ALA A 148 4.43 9.75 -8.77
N ARG A 149 5.65 9.20 -8.83
CA ARG A 149 6.25 8.47 -7.71
C ARG A 149 6.47 9.36 -6.48
N ALA A 150 7.01 10.57 -6.68
CA ALA A 150 7.22 11.52 -5.59
C ALA A 150 5.89 11.97 -4.98
N TYR A 151 4.86 12.17 -5.80
CA TYR A 151 3.52 12.52 -5.34
C TYR A 151 2.93 11.42 -4.46
N LEU A 152 2.96 10.16 -4.93
CA LEU A 152 2.43 9.03 -4.17
C LEU A 152 3.20 8.80 -2.86
N LYS A 153 4.52 8.92 -2.88
CA LYS A 153 5.35 8.89 -1.68
C LYS A 153 4.94 9.97 -0.67
N HIS A 154 4.69 11.17 -1.15
CA HIS A 154 4.25 12.28 -0.29
C HIS A 154 2.90 11.99 0.36
N GLU A 155 1.94 11.44 -0.37
CA GLU A 155 0.64 11.04 0.16
C GLU A 155 0.78 10.04 1.33
N PHE A 156 1.67 9.05 1.20
CA PHE A 156 1.92 8.09 2.27
C PHE A 156 2.67 8.72 3.47
N ALA A 157 3.64 9.57 3.22
CA ALA A 157 4.33 10.31 4.28
C ALA A 157 3.38 11.24 5.05
N ASP A 158 2.41 11.84 4.36
CA ASP A 158 1.36 12.66 4.98
C ASP A 158 0.44 11.84 5.90
N LEU A 159 0.12 10.59 5.54
CA LEU A 159 -0.60 9.66 6.44
C LEU A 159 0.17 9.40 7.74
N GLN A 160 1.49 9.19 7.64
CA GLN A 160 2.34 9.02 8.82
C GLN A 160 2.31 10.28 9.69
N GLN A 161 2.43 11.45 9.08
CA GLN A 161 2.44 12.71 9.80
C GLN A 161 1.09 13.03 10.45
N ARG A 162 -0.01 12.86 9.73
CA ARG A 162 -1.36 13.22 10.22
C ARG A 162 -1.88 12.26 11.28
N TYR A 163 -1.68 10.98 11.07
CA TYR A 163 -2.31 9.95 11.90
C TYR A 163 -1.34 9.19 12.80
N GLY A 164 -0.03 9.30 12.57
CA GLY A 164 0.98 8.55 13.32
C GLY A 164 1.14 7.11 12.83
N ILE A 165 0.77 6.82 11.57
CA ILE A 165 0.93 5.49 10.98
C ILE A 165 2.41 5.12 10.92
N ASP A 166 2.75 3.90 11.32
CA ASP A 166 4.14 3.43 11.35
C ASP A 166 4.61 2.94 9.97
N GLY A 167 3.72 2.40 9.14
CA GLY A 167 4.06 1.92 7.82
C GLY A 167 2.90 1.38 7.00
N PHE A 168 3.21 0.58 5.95
CA PHE A 168 2.23 0.21 4.94
C PHE A 168 2.41 -1.22 4.43
N LYS A 169 1.30 -1.86 4.09
CA LYS A 169 1.26 -3.04 3.24
C LYS A 169 1.06 -2.59 1.80
N PHE A 170 2.06 -2.82 0.97
CA PHE A 170 2.06 -2.51 -0.46
C PHE A 170 1.47 -3.68 -1.23
N ASP A 171 0.25 -3.53 -1.72
CA ASP A 171 -0.53 -4.58 -2.35
C ASP A 171 -0.90 -4.21 -3.79
N ALA A 172 -1.39 -5.18 -4.56
CA ALA A 172 -2.00 -5.01 -5.88
C ALA A 172 -1.09 -4.42 -6.98
N GLY A 173 0.21 -4.33 -6.76
CA GLY A 173 1.17 -3.86 -7.76
C GLY A 173 1.70 -4.95 -8.68
N ASP A 174 0.98 -6.05 -8.85
CA ASP A 174 1.40 -7.18 -9.66
C ASP A 174 1.37 -6.87 -11.15
N GLN A 175 2.23 -7.54 -11.91
CA GLN A 175 2.38 -7.38 -13.36
C GLN A 175 1.21 -7.92 -14.20
N CYS A 176 0.28 -8.65 -13.59
CA CYS A 176 -0.77 -9.38 -14.33
C CYS A 176 -1.97 -8.52 -14.78
N TYR A 177 -2.00 -7.24 -14.45
CA TYR A 177 -3.18 -6.39 -14.72
C TYR A 177 -3.14 -5.65 -16.05
N TYR A 178 -2.00 -5.63 -16.73
CA TYR A 178 -1.78 -5.00 -18.04
C TYR A 178 -0.52 -5.55 -18.69
N SER A 179 -0.35 -5.31 -19.98
CA SER A 179 0.85 -5.69 -20.74
C SER A 179 1.46 -4.51 -21.49
N GLU A 180 2.67 -4.67 -21.99
CA GLU A 180 3.36 -3.66 -22.80
C GLU A 180 2.63 -3.36 -24.13
N ASP A 181 1.79 -4.27 -24.59
CA ASP A 181 0.97 -4.07 -25.80
C ASP A 181 -0.28 -3.22 -25.54
N GLU A 182 -0.68 -3.06 -24.26
CA GLU A 182 -1.88 -2.35 -23.86
C GLU A 182 -1.61 -0.94 -23.34
N VAL A 183 -0.39 -0.69 -22.84
CA VAL A 183 -0.06 0.57 -22.20
C VAL A 183 1.23 1.20 -22.76
N ASP A 184 1.32 2.52 -22.63
CA ASP A 184 2.56 3.28 -22.73
C ASP A 184 2.96 3.80 -21.34
N VAL A 185 4.27 3.78 -21.08
CA VAL A 185 4.90 4.23 -19.84
C VAL A 185 5.71 5.50 -20.08
N TYR A 186 5.90 6.31 -19.05
CA TYR A 186 6.58 7.61 -19.13
C TYR A 186 8.00 7.50 -19.68
N ASP A 187 8.78 6.53 -19.22
CA ASP A 187 10.19 6.35 -19.64
C ASP A 187 10.37 5.47 -20.88
N GLY A 188 9.28 4.94 -21.45
CA GLY A 188 9.25 4.11 -22.65
C GLY A 188 9.85 2.72 -22.49
N LYS A 189 10.13 2.24 -21.27
CA LYS A 189 10.81 0.96 -21.02
C LYS A 189 10.39 0.22 -19.76
N SER A 190 9.88 0.91 -18.76
CA SER A 190 9.52 0.31 -17.46
C SER A 190 8.07 -0.16 -17.47
N TYR A 191 7.82 -1.26 -18.21
CA TYR A 191 6.50 -1.89 -18.30
C TYR A 191 6.21 -2.79 -17.09
N ASP A 192 5.28 -3.67 -17.18
CA ASP A 192 4.69 -4.55 -16.17
C ASP A 192 5.61 -4.94 -14.99
N VAL A 193 6.61 -5.82 -15.22
CA VAL A 193 7.58 -6.26 -14.20
C VAL A 193 8.34 -5.07 -13.59
N ALA A 194 8.79 -4.14 -14.41
CA ALA A 194 9.53 -2.98 -13.92
C ALA A 194 8.64 -2.04 -13.08
N GLN A 195 7.36 -1.89 -13.42
CA GLN A 195 6.40 -1.15 -12.59
C GLN A 195 6.22 -1.82 -11.21
N THR A 196 6.11 -3.16 -11.18
CA THR A 196 6.04 -3.92 -9.94
C THR A 196 7.30 -3.71 -9.07
N GLN A 197 8.48 -3.74 -9.69
CA GLN A 197 9.75 -3.45 -9.01
C GLN A 197 9.82 -2.02 -8.47
N LEU A 198 9.35 -1.03 -9.24
CA LEU A 198 9.27 0.36 -8.80
C LEU A 198 8.29 0.54 -7.63
N TRP A 199 7.19 -0.22 -7.60
CA TRP A 199 6.26 -0.28 -6.48
C TRP A 199 6.93 -0.82 -5.21
N ALA A 200 7.66 -1.93 -5.33
CA ALA A 200 8.42 -2.49 -4.22
C ALA A 200 9.53 -1.55 -3.73
N GLN A 201 10.24 -0.89 -4.66
CA GLN A 201 11.26 0.11 -4.31
C GLN A 201 10.66 1.28 -3.53
N LEU A 202 9.50 1.80 -3.96
CA LEU A 202 8.79 2.83 -3.20
C LEU A 202 8.45 2.37 -1.79
N GLY A 203 7.96 1.15 -1.65
CA GLY A 203 7.62 0.57 -0.35
C GLY A 203 8.83 0.41 0.56
N SER A 204 9.99 0.03 0.01
CA SER A 204 11.23 -0.14 0.78
C SER A 204 11.77 1.17 1.39
N GLU A 205 11.25 2.32 0.96
CA GLU A 205 11.59 3.63 1.54
C GLU A 205 10.89 3.88 2.89
N PHE A 206 9.93 3.02 3.29
CA PHE A 206 9.25 3.07 4.58
C PHE A 206 9.77 1.97 5.51
N SER A 207 10.10 2.31 6.76
CA SER A 207 10.73 1.37 7.70
C SER A 207 9.86 0.17 8.02
N TYR A 208 8.55 0.38 8.23
CA TYR A 208 7.56 -0.68 8.38
C TYR A 208 6.87 -0.88 7.04
N ASN A 209 7.22 -1.95 6.34
CA ASN A 209 6.61 -2.28 5.06
C ASN A 209 6.35 -3.78 4.95
N GLU A 210 5.29 -4.15 4.25
CA GLU A 210 4.96 -5.50 3.84
C GLU A 210 4.68 -5.47 2.34
N MET A 211 5.34 -6.34 1.57
CA MET A 211 5.16 -6.45 0.13
C MET A 211 4.39 -7.73 -0.18
N ARG A 212 3.24 -7.60 -0.83
CA ARG A 212 2.52 -8.75 -1.38
C ARG A 212 2.84 -8.97 -2.85
N ALA A 213 3.24 -7.94 -3.58
CA ALA A 213 3.69 -8.03 -4.97
C ALA A 213 5.13 -8.55 -5.08
N CYS A 214 5.61 -8.82 -6.29
CA CYS A 214 6.97 -9.27 -6.62
C CYS A 214 7.33 -10.70 -6.14
N TRP A 215 6.38 -11.58 -5.95
CA TRP A 215 6.65 -12.92 -5.43
C TRP A 215 6.94 -13.98 -6.51
N LEU A 216 6.91 -13.59 -7.77
CA LEU A 216 7.28 -14.44 -8.93
C LEU A 216 8.60 -14.04 -9.59
N GLU A 217 9.39 -13.15 -9.00
CA GLU A 217 10.61 -12.61 -9.57
C GLU A 217 11.85 -12.94 -8.76
#